data_3031eeb40b945ce37ddea22408a82432
#
_entry.id   3031eeb40b945ce37ddea22408a82432
#
_cell.length_a   1.000
_cell.length_b   1.000
_cell.length_c   1.000
_cell.angle_alpha   90.00
_cell.angle_beta   90.00
_cell.angle_gamma   90.00
#
_symmetry.space_group_name_H-M   'P 1'
#
loop_
_entity.id
_entity.type
_entity.pdbx_description
1 polymer ?
#
loop_
_entity_poly.entity_id
_entity_poly.type
_entity_poly.pdbx_seq_one_letter_code
_entity_poly.pdbx_strand_id
1 'polypeptide(L)'
;MPYVLQQKETEQIYTTTLVNHYGLAYYGVKFWIEQEEANEQAYAYLESQAVQDPDSWQVIEWEESEMKISNVKLKNSSVWQLFWSGITRKPEVRKLEI
;
A
#
# COMPACT_ATOMS: atom_id res chain seq x y z
N MET A 1 -14.53 -2.77 -1.39
CA MET A 1 -13.28 -2.81 -2.21
C MET A 1 -12.26 -1.87 -1.54
N PRO A 2 -11.06 -2.34 -1.24
CA PRO A 2 -10.06 -1.46 -0.64
C PRO A 2 -9.44 -0.49 -1.64
N TYR A 3 -9.02 0.65 -1.13
CA TYR A 3 -8.32 1.69 -1.89
C TYR A 3 -6.93 1.83 -1.32
N VAL A 4 -5.91 1.74 -2.17
CA VAL A 4 -4.50 1.72 -1.78
C VAL A 4 -3.75 2.84 -2.48
N LEU A 5 -2.51 3.09 -2.05
CA LEU A 5 -1.67 4.13 -2.62
C LEU A 5 -0.61 3.51 -3.52
N GLN A 6 -0.50 4.04 -4.74
CA GLN A 6 0.49 3.61 -5.72
C GLN A 6 1.33 4.80 -6.18
N GLN A 7 2.64 4.63 -6.18
CA GLN A 7 3.55 5.61 -6.77
C GLN A 7 3.43 5.53 -8.29
N LYS A 8 3.18 6.68 -8.92
CA LYS A 8 2.80 6.75 -10.35
C LYS A 8 3.90 6.27 -11.29
N GLU A 9 5.16 6.52 -10.95
CA GLU A 9 6.29 6.24 -11.83
C GLU A 9 6.83 4.83 -11.67
N THR A 10 6.89 4.32 -10.43
CA THR A 10 7.51 3.03 -10.12
C THR A 10 6.50 1.90 -9.97
N GLU A 11 5.21 2.23 -9.83
CA GLU A 11 4.13 1.31 -9.53
C GLU A 11 4.24 0.70 -8.12
N GLN A 12 5.06 1.28 -7.25
CA GLN A 12 5.20 0.83 -5.87
C GLN A 12 3.92 1.07 -5.07
N ILE A 13 3.53 0.09 -4.29
CA ILE A 13 2.38 0.18 -3.39
C ILE A 13 2.87 0.57 -1.99
N TYR A 14 2.18 1.50 -1.36
CA TYR A 14 2.57 1.96 -0.02
C TYR A 14 2.27 0.89 1.02
N THR A 15 3.29 0.49 1.75
CA THR A 15 3.21 -0.51 2.82
C THR A 15 3.79 0.07 4.10
N THR A 16 3.26 -0.36 5.24
CA THR A 16 3.68 0.16 6.54
C THR A 16 3.28 -0.82 7.64
N THR A 17 3.74 -0.53 8.84
CA THR A 17 3.27 -1.26 10.02
C THR A 17 1.87 -0.79 10.38
N LEU A 18 0.95 -1.74 10.48
CA LEU A 18 -0.44 -1.50 10.82
C LEU A 18 -0.78 -2.25 12.11
N VAL A 19 -1.93 -1.93 12.71
CA VAL A 19 -2.41 -2.62 13.90
C VAL A 19 -3.77 -3.22 13.58
N ASN A 20 -3.94 -4.52 13.82
CA ASN A 20 -5.21 -5.20 13.58
C ASN A 20 -6.19 -4.94 14.73
N HIS A 21 -7.41 -5.47 14.61
CA HIS A 21 -8.45 -5.25 15.63
C HIS A 21 -8.17 -5.92 16.97
N TYR A 22 -7.17 -6.80 17.05
CA TYR A 22 -6.70 -7.39 18.31
C TYR A 22 -5.59 -6.56 18.96
N GLY A 23 -5.20 -5.44 18.37
CA GLY A 23 -4.11 -4.62 18.87
C GLY A 23 -2.71 -5.14 18.51
N LEU A 24 -2.62 -6.11 17.60
CA LEU A 24 -1.34 -6.69 17.19
C LEU A 24 -0.81 -5.98 15.95
N ALA A 25 0.48 -5.64 15.99
CA ALA A 25 1.14 -5.00 14.86
C ALA A 25 1.46 -6.01 13.76
N TYR A 26 1.31 -5.57 12.51
CA TYR A 26 1.71 -6.36 11.34
C TYR A 26 2.16 -5.43 10.24
N TYR A 27 2.99 -5.93 9.32
CA TYR A 27 3.43 -5.16 8.17
C TYR A 27 2.55 -5.49 6.97
N GLY A 28 1.94 -4.48 6.36
CA GLY A 28 1.02 -4.70 5.26
C GLY A 28 0.74 -3.45 4.44
N VAL A 29 -0.24 -3.55 3.56
CA VAL A 29 -0.64 -2.48 2.66
C VAL A 29 -1.56 -1.50 3.39
N LYS A 30 -1.24 -0.20 3.34
CA LYS A 30 -2.14 0.84 3.85
C LYS A 30 -3.35 0.94 2.93
N PHE A 31 -4.55 0.96 3.51
CA PHE A 31 -5.77 1.03 2.72
C PHE A 31 -6.88 1.82 3.42
N TRP A 32 -7.85 2.22 2.62
CA TRP A 32 -9.13 2.77 3.09
C TRP A 32 -10.25 1.95 2.49
N ILE A 33 -11.40 1.92 3.15
CA ILE A 33 -12.57 1.20 2.67
C ILE A 33 -13.40 2.08 1.72
N GLU A 34 -13.46 3.39 2.00
CA GLU A 34 -14.24 4.33 1.22
C GLU A 34 -13.34 5.18 0.31
N GLN A 35 -13.74 5.33 -0.95
CA GLN A 35 -12.98 6.11 -1.92
C GLN A 35 -12.85 7.58 -1.53
N GLU A 36 -13.93 8.17 -1.05
CA GLU A 36 -13.92 9.58 -0.62
C GLU A 36 -12.94 9.81 0.50
N GLU A 37 -12.93 8.92 1.49
CA GLU A 37 -11.99 8.99 2.60
C GLU A 37 -10.55 8.88 2.12
N ALA A 38 -10.28 7.93 1.22
CA ALA A 38 -8.94 7.77 0.65
C ALA A 38 -8.50 9.04 -0.08
N ASN A 39 -9.36 9.59 -0.92
CA ASN A 39 -9.04 10.81 -1.67
C ASN A 39 -8.80 12.01 -0.77
N GLU A 40 -9.55 12.14 0.31
CA GLU A 40 -9.39 13.25 1.25
C GLU A 40 -8.14 13.12 2.12
N GLN A 41 -7.76 11.91 2.49
CA GLN A 41 -6.72 11.68 3.49
C GLN A 41 -5.35 11.31 2.91
N ALA A 42 -5.29 10.87 1.65
CA ALA A 42 -4.07 10.31 1.07
C ALA A 42 -2.87 11.25 1.18
N TYR A 43 -3.02 12.49 0.74
CA TYR A 43 -1.91 13.45 0.75
C TYR A 43 -1.41 13.74 2.17
N ALA A 44 -2.32 14.06 3.07
CA ALA A 44 -1.97 14.35 4.46
C ALA A 44 -1.36 13.14 5.16
N TYR A 45 -1.86 11.95 4.84
CA TYR A 45 -1.31 10.71 5.38
C TYR A 45 0.15 10.53 4.93
N LEU A 46 0.42 10.69 3.63
CA LEU A 46 1.78 10.55 3.10
C LEU A 46 2.73 11.58 3.71
N GLU A 47 2.28 12.82 3.88
CA GLU A 47 3.06 13.84 4.57
C GLU A 47 3.38 13.43 6.00
N SER A 48 2.39 12.89 6.71
CA SER A 48 2.57 12.46 8.10
C SER A 48 3.58 11.31 8.24
N GLN A 49 3.77 10.54 7.18
CA GLN A 49 4.74 9.44 7.13
C GLN A 49 6.10 9.88 6.57
N ALA A 50 6.30 11.18 6.40
CA ALA A 50 7.55 11.75 5.88
C ALA A 50 7.90 11.27 4.47
N VAL A 51 6.90 10.96 3.66
CA VAL A 51 7.10 10.62 2.25
C VAL A 51 7.48 11.89 1.51
N GLN A 52 8.61 11.87 0.79
CA GLN A 52 9.17 13.07 0.17
C GLN A 52 8.42 13.53 -1.07
N ASP A 53 7.67 12.64 -1.71
CA ASP A 53 6.99 12.91 -2.97
C ASP A 53 5.48 12.59 -2.91
N PRO A 54 4.73 13.20 -1.96
CA PRO A 54 3.31 12.85 -1.80
C PRO A 54 2.48 13.11 -3.05
N ASP A 55 2.87 14.07 -3.89
CA ASP A 55 2.18 14.36 -5.16
C ASP A 55 2.35 13.28 -6.22
N SER A 56 3.35 12.43 -6.06
CA SER A 56 3.65 11.37 -7.03
C SER A 56 2.88 10.07 -6.76
N TRP A 57 2.01 10.08 -5.78
CA TRP A 57 1.20 8.92 -5.40
C TRP A 57 -0.25 9.12 -5.80
N GLN A 58 -0.94 8.04 -6.09
CA GLN A 58 -2.34 8.05 -6.48
C GLN A 58 -3.12 6.98 -5.72
N VAL A 59 -4.41 7.23 -5.54
CA VAL A 59 -5.33 6.26 -4.96
C VAL A 59 -5.82 5.34 -6.08
N ILE A 60 -5.70 4.04 -5.88
CA ILE A 60 -6.24 3.05 -6.82
C ILE A 60 -7.15 2.08 -6.07
N GLU A 61 -8.11 1.52 -6.79
CA GLU A 61 -9.04 0.53 -6.24
C GLU A 61 -8.52 -0.88 -6.49
N TRP A 62 -8.54 -1.70 -5.44
CA TRP A 62 -8.20 -3.12 -5.51
C TRP A 62 -9.41 -3.98 -5.21
N GLU A 63 -9.36 -5.23 -5.64
CA GLU A 63 -10.28 -6.26 -5.17
C GLU A 63 -9.75 -6.83 -3.84
N GLU A 64 -10.64 -7.43 -3.06
CA GLU A 64 -10.24 -8.05 -1.79
C GLU A 64 -9.18 -9.13 -1.98
N SER A 65 -9.27 -9.90 -3.07
CA SER A 65 -8.28 -10.92 -3.39
C SER A 65 -6.90 -10.32 -3.66
N GLU A 66 -6.83 -9.15 -4.29
CA GLU A 66 -5.56 -8.47 -4.54
C GLU A 66 -4.90 -8.01 -3.25
N MET A 67 -5.69 -7.47 -2.32
CA MET A 67 -5.21 -7.08 -1.00
C MET A 67 -4.66 -8.28 -0.24
N LYS A 68 -5.41 -9.38 -0.22
CA LYS A 68 -5.03 -10.58 0.51
C LYS A 68 -3.73 -11.19 -0.02
N ILE A 69 -3.62 -11.35 -1.34
CA ILE A 69 -2.42 -11.91 -1.98
C ILE A 69 -1.21 -11.01 -1.72
N SER A 70 -1.38 -9.69 -1.82
CA SER A 70 -0.30 -8.74 -1.60
C SER A 70 0.24 -8.81 -0.18
N ASN A 71 -0.65 -8.86 0.82
CA ASN A 71 -0.23 -8.99 2.20
C ASN A 71 0.48 -10.32 2.48
N VAL A 72 0.03 -11.40 1.85
CA VAL A 72 0.71 -12.70 1.96
C VAL A 72 2.13 -12.63 1.41
N LYS A 73 2.32 -11.98 0.26
CA LYS A 73 3.64 -11.86 -0.36
C LYS A 73 4.62 -11.03 0.47
N LEU A 74 4.14 -10.09 1.26
CA LEU A 74 4.97 -9.29 2.16
C LEU A 74 5.52 -10.09 3.34
N LYS A 75 4.90 -11.22 3.68
CA LYS A 75 5.34 -12.11 4.77
C LYS A 75 5.52 -11.39 6.11
N ASN A 76 4.72 -10.38 6.36
CA ASN A 76 4.78 -9.57 7.58
C ASN A 76 6.20 -9.03 7.86
N SER A 77 6.90 -8.62 6.79
CA SER A 77 8.29 -8.16 6.90
C SER A 77 8.52 -6.89 6.10
N SER A 78 9.12 -5.90 6.76
CA SER A 78 9.45 -4.61 6.14
C SER A 78 10.62 -4.66 5.16
N VAL A 79 11.28 -5.82 5.02
CA VAL A 79 12.37 -5.97 4.04
C VAL A 79 11.85 -6.05 2.61
N TRP A 80 10.57 -6.28 2.40
CA TRP A 80 9.98 -6.41 1.08
C TRP A 80 9.33 -5.11 0.64
N GLN A 81 9.60 -4.70 -0.59
CA GLN A 81 8.86 -3.64 -1.28
C GLN A 81 7.84 -4.28 -2.20
N LEU A 82 6.63 -3.73 -2.23
CA LEU A 82 5.53 -4.26 -3.04
C LEU A 82 5.31 -3.38 -4.26
N PHE A 83 5.16 -4.01 -5.41
CA PHE A 83 4.84 -3.35 -6.68
C PHE A 83 3.63 -4.03 -7.31
N TRP A 84 2.85 -3.29 -8.06
CA TRP A 84 1.64 -3.84 -8.67
C TRP A 84 1.34 -3.08 -9.96
N SER A 85 1.10 -3.84 -11.03
CA SER A 85 0.75 -3.27 -12.35
C SER A 85 -0.74 -3.37 -12.60
N GLY A 86 -1.35 -2.26 -13.05
CA GLY A 86 -2.76 -2.26 -13.47
C GLY A 86 -3.00 -3.07 -14.75
N ILE A 87 -1.94 -3.40 -15.48
CA ILE A 87 -2.05 -4.20 -16.71
C ILE A 87 -2.14 -5.68 -16.40
N THR A 88 -1.21 -6.19 -15.59
CA THR A 88 -1.19 -7.63 -15.21
C THR A 88 -2.08 -7.92 -14.01
N ARG A 89 -2.37 -6.93 -13.19
CA ARG A 89 -3.09 -7.02 -11.92
C ARG A 89 -2.51 -8.08 -10.99
N LYS A 90 -1.18 -8.18 -10.98
CA LYS A 90 -0.45 -9.12 -10.13
C LYS A 90 0.57 -8.39 -9.28
N PRO A 91 0.65 -8.69 -7.97
CA PRO A 91 1.65 -8.11 -7.10
C PRO A 91 3.02 -8.75 -7.33
N GLU A 92 4.06 -7.94 -7.16
CA GLU A 92 5.44 -8.38 -7.21
C GLU A 92 6.16 -7.80 -6.00
N VAL A 93 6.97 -8.60 -5.34
CA VAL A 93 7.78 -8.12 -4.21
C VAL A 93 9.26 -8.14 -4.60
N ARG A 94 9.97 -7.13 -4.12
CA ARG A 94 11.43 -7.01 -4.29
C ARG A 94 12.03 -6.78 -2.91
N LYS A 95 13.15 -7.44 -2.65
CA LYS A 95 13.83 -7.26 -1.39
C LYS A 95 14.51 -5.88 -1.36
N LEU A 96 14.31 -5.17 -0.24
CA LEU A 96 14.99 -3.90 -0.03
C LEU A 96 16.48 -4.15 0.12
N GLU A 97 17.27 -3.59 -0.78
CA GLU A 97 18.72 -3.64 -0.70
C GLU A 97 19.23 -2.43 0.07
N ILE A 98 20.13 -2.69 1.02
CA ILE A 98 20.76 -1.65 1.83
C ILE A 98 22.24 -1.56 1.45
#